data_b25fc061583fafb046071490d31a0c2c
#
_entry.id   b25fc061583fafb046071490d31a0c2c
#
_cell.length_a   1.000
_cell.length_b   1.000
_cell.length_c   1.000
_cell.angle_alpha   90.00
_cell.angle_beta   90.00
_cell.angle_gamma   90.00
#
_symmetry.space_group_name_H-M   'P 1'
#
loop_
_entity.id
_entity.type
_entity.pdbx_description
1 polymer ?
#
loop_
_entity_poly.entity_id
_entity_poly.type
_entity_poly.pdbx_seq_one_letter_code
_entity_poly.pdbx_strand_id
1 'polypeptide(L)'
;TGAHFQLEVALLKDHVMVTLDTTGPSLFKRGYRLEKGGAPLKENMAAALIMLTNWRKDRPFYDPVCGSGTLCIEAALIGHNIAPGFNREFACESWDWFSQEIMENVRSAAEEKADYDIELDITGSDINGRMIEIAKANAEEIGLG
;
A
#
# COMPACT_ATOMS: atom_id res chain seq x y z
N THR A 1 1.65 -9.11 27.37
CA THR A 1 0.68 -9.29 26.29
C THR A 1 1.37 -10.12 25.22
N GLY A 2 0.93 -11.38 25.03
CA GLY A 2 1.54 -12.33 24.10
C GLY A 2 1.16 -12.07 22.65
N ALA A 3 1.76 -12.85 21.73
CA ALA A 3 1.46 -12.80 20.30
C ALA A 3 -0.02 -13.11 20.02
N HIS A 4 -0.62 -12.39 19.09
CA HIS A 4 -2.00 -12.59 18.66
C HIS A 4 -2.03 -13.44 17.39
N PHE A 5 -2.85 -14.52 17.42
CA PHE A 5 -3.09 -15.40 16.29
C PHE A 5 -4.56 -15.29 15.87
N GLN A 6 -4.81 -14.72 14.72
CA GLN A 6 -6.17 -14.64 14.19
C GLN A 6 -6.44 -15.86 13.31
N LEU A 7 -7.43 -16.67 13.73
CA LEU A 7 -7.90 -17.83 12.98
C LEU A 7 -9.26 -17.52 12.37
N GLU A 8 -9.41 -17.82 11.10
CA GLU A 8 -10.68 -17.82 10.40
C GLU A 8 -11.12 -19.26 10.14
N VAL A 9 -12.36 -19.58 10.49
CA VAL A 9 -12.94 -20.90 10.25
C VAL A 9 -14.15 -20.74 9.34
N ALA A 10 -14.07 -21.30 8.16
CA ALA A 10 -15.15 -21.31 7.18
C ALA A 10 -15.71 -22.74 7.01
N LEU A 11 -17.05 -22.87 7.03
CA LEU A 11 -17.74 -24.13 6.74
C LEU A 11 -18.55 -23.95 5.45
N LEU A 12 -18.23 -24.71 4.44
CA LEU A 12 -18.93 -24.70 3.17
C LEU A 12 -19.08 -26.13 2.62
N LYS A 13 -20.32 -26.56 2.39
CA LYS A 13 -20.65 -27.87 1.80
C LYS A 13 -19.93 -29.02 2.52
N ASP A 14 -20.05 -29.09 3.85
CA ASP A 14 -19.43 -30.09 4.73
C ASP A 14 -17.88 -30.10 4.75
N HIS A 15 -17.25 -29.07 4.15
CA HIS A 15 -15.82 -28.83 4.24
C HIS A 15 -15.54 -27.72 5.23
N VAL A 16 -14.63 -27.98 6.17
CA VAL A 16 -14.10 -26.99 7.10
C VAL A 16 -12.75 -26.51 6.60
N MET A 17 -12.61 -25.20 6.45
CA MET A 17 -11.34 -24.54 6.16
C MET A 17 -10.91 -23.73 7.38
N VAL A 18 -9.70 -23.95 7.84
CA VAL A 18 -9.09 -23.17 8.91
C VAL A 18 -7.91 -22.41 8.35
N THR A 19 -7.97 -21.08 8.47
CA THR A 19 -6.93 -20.18 7.95
C THR A 19 -6.30 -19.40 9.09
N LEU A 20 -4.99 -19.31 9.11
CA LEU A 20 -4.23 -18.44 10.02
C LEU A 20 -3.92 -17.14 9.30
N ASP A 21 -4.40 -16.01 9.83
CA ASP A 21 -4.10 -14.69 9.28
C ASP A 21 -2.70 -14.22 9.71
N THR A 22 -1.78 -14.22 8.77
CA THR A 22 -0.41 -13.74 8.94
C THR A 22 -0.27 -12.23 8.74
N THR A 23 -1.29 -11.59 8.17
CA THR A 23 -1.26 -10.21 7.72
C THR A 23 -1.53 -9.20 8.83
N GLY A 24 -2.53 -9.48 9.69
CA GLY A 24 -3.03 -8.53 10.68
C GLY A 24 -3.89 -7.42 10.04
N PRO A 25 -3.59 -6.13 10.25
CA PRO A 25 -4.36 -5.04 9.65
C PRO A 25 -4.51 -5.21 8.13
N SER A 26 -5.70 -4.91 7.59
CA SER A 26 -6.01 -5.11 6.17
C SER A 26 -4.95 -4.52 5.24
N LEU A 27 -4.63 -5.21 4.14
CA LEU A 27 -3.55 -4.85 3.19
C LEU A 27 -3.72 -3.49 2.52
N PHE A 28 -4.92 -2.91 2.49
CA PHE A 28 -5.10 -1.54 1.99
C PHE A 28 -4.48 -0.49 2.91
N LYS A 29 -4.20 -0.79 4.18
CA LYS A 29 -3.49 0.11 5.09
C LYS A 29 -1.99 0.06 4.78
N ARG A 30 -1.54 0.92 3.86
CA ARG A 30 -0.13 1.00 3.42
C ARG A 30 0.78 1.71 4.43
N GLY A 31 0.21 2.52 5.32
CA GLY A 31 0.95 3.30 6.32
C GLY A 31 1.10 4.79 5.98
N TYR A 32 0.92 5.20 4.73
CA TYR A 32 1.16 6.59 4.31
C TYR A 32 0.00 7.57 4.59
N ARG A 33 -1.19 7.08 4.88
CA ARG A 33 -2.35 7.96 5.10
C ARG A 33 -2.34 8.56 6.50
N LEU A 34 -1.94 9.80 6.61
CA LEU A 34 -1.84 10.54 7.87
C LEU A 34 -3.19 11.08 8.34
N GLU A 35 -4.01 11.62 7.44
CA GLU A 35 -5.33 12.15 7.77
C GLU A 35 -6.46 11.32 7.16
N LYS A 36 -7.51 11.12 7.95
CA LYS A 36 -8.78 10.56 7.50
C LYS A 36 -9.65 11.73 6.99
N GLY A 37 -9.53 12.08 5.73
CA GLY A 37 -10.59 12.81 5.01
C GLY A 37 -11.84 11.95 4.88
N GLY A 38 -12.93 12.42 4.25
CA GLY A 38 -14.16 11.62 4.04
C GLY A 38 -13.92 10.15 3.70
N ALA A 39 -14.71 9.46 2.92
CA ALA A 39 -14.52 8.06 2.56
C ALA A 39 -13.56 7.92 1.34
N PRO A 40 -12.22 7.94 1.52
CA PRO A 40 -11.29 7.89 0.41
C PRO A 40 -11.30 6.51 -0.25
N LEU A 41 -10.89 6.45 -1.52
CA LEU A 41 -10.64 5.20 -2.21
C LEU A 41 -9.63 4.37 -1.41
N LYS A 42 -9.89 3.06 -1.26
CA LYS A 42 -8.92 2.16 -0.62
C LYS A 42 -7.70 2.00 -1.50
N GLU A 43 -6.54 1.97 -0.91
CA GLU A 43 -5.23 1.93 -1.57
C GLU A 43 -5.10 0.71 -2.50
N ASN A 44 -5.47 -0.47 -2.03
CA ASN A 44 -5.44 -1.69 -2.86
C ASN A 44 -6.43 -1.64 -4.03
N MET A 45 -7.56 -0.92 -3.90
CA MET A 45 -8.48 -0.70 -4.99
C MET A 45 -7.89 0.27 -6.02
N ALA A 46 -7.24 1.34 -5.56
CA ALA A 46 -6.54 2.27 -6.43
C ALA A 46 -5.45 1.56 -7.24
N ALA A 47 -4.59 0.77 -6.58
CA ALA A 47 -3.58 -0.05 -7.25
C ALA A 47 -4.20 -0.99 -8.30
N ALA A 48 -5.29 -1.69 -7.95
CA ALA A 48 -5.97 -2.59 -8.88
C ALA A 48 -6.53 -1.83 -10.11
N LEU A 49 -7.12 -0.65 -9.90
CA LEU A 49 -7.63 0.17 -11.00
C LEU A 49 -6.50 0.59 -11.95
N ILE A 50 -5.35 1.02 -11.44
CA ILE A 50 -4.18 1.38 -12.24
C ILE A 50 -3.68 0.18 -13.04
N MET A 51 -3.55 -0.99 -12.40
CA MET A 51 -3.10 -2.23 -13.04
C MET A 51 -4.06 -2.74 -14.13
N LEU A 52 -5.34 -2.37 -14.08
CA LEU A 52 -6.33 -2.67 -15.12
C LEU A 52 -6.25 -1.71 -16.31
N THR A 53 -5.52 -0.60 -16.19
CA THR A 53 -5.29 0.32 -17.31
C THR A 53 -4.09 -0.11 -18.15
N ASN A 54 -3.85 0.62 -19.26
CA ASN A 54 -2.63 0.49 -20.07
C ASN A 54 -1.54 1.47 -19.61
N TRP A 55 -1.67 2.05 -18.41
CA TRP A 55 -0.64 2.94 -17.88
C TRP A 55 0.65 2.16 -17.56
N ARG A 56 1.77 2.80 -17.83
CA ARG A 56 3.12 2.34 -17.51
C ARG A 56 3.98 3.53 -17.14
N LYS A 57 5.06 3.29 -16.44
CA LYS A 57 5.99 4.30 -15.92
C LYS A 57 6.57 5.26 -16.98
N ASP A 58 6.52 4.90 -18.25
CA ASP A 58 6.94 5.70 -19.40
C ASP A 58 5.83 6.61 -19.97
N ARG A 59 4.67 6.70 -19.30
CA ARG A 59 3.51 7.47 -19.74
C ARG A 59 3.04 8.43 -18.65
N PRO A 60 2.54 9.62 -19.03
CA PRO A 60 1.94 10.53 -18.07
C PRO A 60 0.73 9.89 -17.37
N PHE A 61 0.58 10.20 -16.07
CA PHE A 61 -0.59 9.86 -15.27
C PHE A 61 -1.21 11.14 -14.75
N TYR A 62 -2.50 11.34 -14.97
CA TYR A 62 -3.19 12.54 -14.50
C TYR A 62 -4.51 12.19 -13.80
N ASP A 63 -4.65 12.63 -12.54
CA ASP A 63 -5.88 12.53 -11.76
C ASP A 63 -6.45 13.94 -11.51
N PRO A 64 -7.51 14.35 -12.23
CA PRO A 64 -8.08 15.71 -12.12
C PRO A 64 -8.88 15.94 -10.85
N VAL A 65 -9.15 14.91 -10.04
CA VAL A 65 -9.94 14.96 -8.80
C VAL A 65 -9.29 14.09 -7.72
N CYS A 66 -7.99 14.31 -7.53
CA CYS A 66 -7.12 13.38 -6.79
C CYS A 66 -7.44 13.24 -5.29
N GLY A 67 -8.23 14.15 -4.71
CA GLY A 67 -8.52 14.13 -3.29
C GLY A 67 -7.23 14.08 -2.47
N SER A 68 -7.11 13.08 -1.60
CA SER A 68 -5.91 12.86 -0.77
C SER A 68 -4.75 12.16 -1.52
N GLY A 69 -4.78 12.10 -2.85
CA GLY A 69 -3.71 11.63 -3.71
C GLY A 69 -3.61 10.11 -3.87
N THR A 70 -4.60 9.33 -3.46
CA THR A 70 -4.48 7.86 -3.41
C THR A 70 -4.10 7.24 -4.75
N LEU A 71 -4.74 7.64 -5.87
CA LEU A 71 -4.38 7.10 -7.20
C LEU A 71 -2.97 7.52 -7.63
N CYS A 72 -2.61 8.78 -7.43
CA CYS A 72 -1.26 9.28 -7.77
C CYS A 72 -0.18 8.55 -6.97
N ILE A 73 -0.39 8.35 -5.67
CA ILE A 73 0.56 7.67 -4.79
C ILE A 73 0.70 6.19 -5.17
N GLU A 74 -0.40 5.48 -5.40
CA GLU A 74 -0.34 4.06 -5.83
C GLU A 74 0.29 3.93 -7.24
N ALA A 75 0.07 4.90 -8.15
CA ALA A 75 0.76 4.93 -9.44
C ALA A 75 2.27 5.12 -9.25
N ALA A 76 2.69 6.01 -8.36
CA ALA A 76 4.09 6.22 -8.05
C ALA A 76 4.74 4.98 -7.43
N LEU A 77 4.10 4.32 -6.46
CA LEU A 77 4.57 3.06 -5.88
C LEU A 77 4.78 1.98 -6.96
N ILE A 78 3.82 1.83 -7.87
CA ILE A 78 3.92 0.89 -9.00
C ILE A 78 5.04 1.30 -9.96
N GLY A 79 5.15 2.59 -10.30
CA GLY A 79 6.15 3.11 -11.23
C GLY A 79 7.58 2.95 -10.72
N HIS A 80 7.81 3.23 -9.45
CA HIS A 80 9.10 3.04 -8.76
C HIS A 80 9.35 1.57 -8.34
N ASN A 81 8.40 0.66 -8.56
CA ASN A 81 8.47 -0.72 -8.09
C ASN A 81 8.66 -0.85 -6.57
N ILE A 82 8.08 0.06 -5.80
CA ILE A 82 8.14 0.05 -4.34
C ILE A 82 7.10 -0.94 -3.81
N ALA A 83 7.52 -1.83 -2.92
CA ALA A 83 6.64 -2.81 -2.30
C ALA A 83 5.56 -2.12 -1.44
N PRO A 84 4.27 -2.36 -1.68
CA PRO A 84 3.18 -1.69 -0.95
C PRO A 84 3.10 -2.05 0.53
N GLY A 85 3.84 -3.05 0.97
CA GLY A 85 3.96 -3.47 2.36
C GLY A 85 5.19 -2.91 3.09
N PHE A 86 5.98 -2.04 2.44
CA PHE A 86 7.26 -1.56 2.95
C PHE A 86 7.12 -0.87 4.32
N ASN A 87 6.15 0.05 4.46
CA ASN A 87 5.93 0.87 5.67
C ASN A 87 4.91 0.25 6.64
N ARG A 88 4.72 -1.07 6.63
CA ARG A 88 3.79 -1.71 7.56
C ARG A 88 4.41 -2.93 8.24
N GLU A 89 3.89 -3.24 9.41
CA GLU A 89 4.16 -4.50 10.11
C GLU A 89 3.10 -5.55 9.74
N PHE A 90 3.49 -6.81 9.77
CA PHE A 90 2.61 -7.96 9.60
C PHE A 90 2.44 -8.70 10.93
N ALA A 91 1.26 -9.27 11.17
CA ALA A 91 0.97 -9.96 12.44
C ALA A 91 1.97 -11.09 12.73
N CYS A 92 2.43 -11.79 11.71
CA CYS A 92 3.41 -12.88 11.87
C CYS A 92 4.76 -12.41 12.41
N GLU A 93 5.14 -11.15 12.23
CA GLU A 93 6.40 -10.62 12.74
C GLU A 93 6.47 -10.61 14.28
N SER A 94 5.32 -10.62 14.97
CA SER A 94 5.24 -10.69 16.43
C SER A 94 5.25 -12.11 17.00
N TRP A 95 5.32 -13.14 16.17
CA TRP A 95 5.22 -14.53 16.60
C TRP A 95 6.59 -15.11 16.96
N ASP A 96 6.72 -15.73 18.12
CA ASP A 96 7.99 -16.24 18.67
C ASP A 96 8.67 -17.29 17.75
N TRP A 97 7.88 -18.03 16.95
CA TRP A 97 8.39 -19.06 16.03
C TRP A 97 8.64 -18.53 14.61
N PHE A 98 8.29 -17.26 14.33
CA PHE A 98 8.55 -16.64 13.03
C PHE A 98 9.95 -16.02 13.01
N SER A 99 10.75 -16.36 12.01
CA SER A 99 12.11 -15.82 11.88
C SER A 99 12.11 -14.37 11.41
N GLN A 100 12.62 -13.47 12.24
CA GLN A 100 12.83 -12.06 11.87
C GLN A 100 13.78 -11.93 10.68
N GLU A 101 14.81 -12.78 10.61
CA GLU A 101 15.76 -12.81 9.50
C GLU A 101 15.08 -13.04 8.14
N ILE A 102 14.02 -13.86 8.09
CA ILE A 102 13.25 -14.05 6.86
C ILE A 102 12.60 -12.72 6.43
N MET A 103 12.02 -11.99 7.38
CA MET A 103 11.35 -10.73 7.08
C MET A 103 12.32 -9.64 6.66
N GLU A 104 13.46 -9.54 7.33
CA GLU A 104 14.55 -8.64 6.98
C GLU A 104 15.07 -8.91 5.56
N ASN A 105 15.30 -10.17 5.21
CA ASN A 105 15.73 -10.57 3.88
C ASN A 105 14.68 -10.24 2.80
N VAL A 106 13.40 -10.44 3.09
CA VAL A 106 12.30 -10.08 2.16
C VAL A 106 12.22 -8.57 1.97
N ARG A 107 12.34 -7.77 3.04
CA ARG A 107 12.33 -6.30 2.96
C ARG A 107 13.56 -5.79 2.19
N SER A 108 14.75 -6.32 2.47
CA SER A 108 15.97 -5.96 1.74
C SER A 108 15.86 -6.30 0.25
N ALA A 109 15.38 -7.48 -0.10
CA ALA A 109 15.17 -7.87 -1.48
C ALA A 109 14.08 -7.05 -2.21
N ALA A 110 13.11 -6.51 -1.48
CA ALA A 110 12.11 -5.61 -2.03
C ALA A 110 12.69 -4.21 -2.28
N GLU A 111 13.50 -3.72 -1.34
CA GLU A 111 14.20 -2.44 -1.45
C GLU A 111 15.19 -2.42 -2.62
N GLU A 112 15.97 -3.47 -2.80
CA GLU A 112 16.91 -3.61 -3.92
C GLU A 112 16.22 -3.56 -5.29
N LYS A 113 14.92 -3.86 -5.37
CA LYS A 113 14.14 -3.81 -6.61
C LYS A 113 13.45 -2.48 -6.83
N ALA A 114 13.40 -1.62 -5.82
CA ALA A 114 12.82 -0.28 -5.97
C ALA A 114 13.74 0.58 -6.85
N ASP A 115 13.13 1.38 -7.71
CA ASP A 115 13.82 2.25 -8.66
C ASP A 115 13.46 3.70 -8.33
N TYR A 116 14.20 4.28 -7.39
CA TYR A 116 13.97 5.65 -6.92
C TYR A 116 14.51 6.72 -7.89
N ASP A 117 15.40 6.34 -8.81
CA ASP A 117 16.06 7.27 -9.73
C ASP A 117 15.20 7.58 -10.96
N ILE A 118 14.11 6.84 -11.16
CA ILE A 118 13.25 7.07 -12.31
C ILE A 118 12.37 8.31 -12.10
N GLU A 119 12.35 9.19 -13.09
CA GLU A 119 11.41 10.31 -13.14
C GLU A 119 10.05 9.82 -13.65
N LEU A 120 8.98 10.05 -12.87
CA LEU A 120 7.62 9.72 -13.23
C LEU A 120 6.82 11.00 -13.52
N ASP A 121 6.10 11.03 -14.63
CA ASP A 121 5.17 12.12 -14.97
C ASP A 121 3.79 11.80 -14.35
N ILE A 122 3.63 12.10 -13.05
CA ILE A 122 2.40 11.88 -12.30
C ILE A 122 1.90 13.22 -11.76
N THR A 123 0.69 13.59 -12.13
CA THR A 123 0.07 14.85 -11.71
C THR A 123 -1.31 14.60 -11.12
N GLY A 124 -1.56 15.18 -9.95
CA GLY A 124 -2.88 15.23 -9.32
C GLY A 124 -3.38 16.66 -9.20
N SER A 125 -4.68 16.86 -9.38
CA SER A 125 -5.33 18.15 -9.10
C SER A 125 -6.64 17.93 -8.35
N ASP A 126 -7.03 18.93 -7.54
CA ASP A 126 -8.33 18.94 -6.85
C ASP A 126 -8.79 20.39 -6.70
N ILE A 127 -10.11 20.62 -6.74
CA ILE A 127 -10.68 21.96 -6.49
C ILE A 127 -10.46 22.41 -5.05
N ASN A 128 -10.30 21.49 -4.12
CA ASN A 128 -10.07 21.76 -2.72
C ASN A 128 -8.57 21.76 -2.41
N GLY A 129 -7.98 22.95 -2.25
CA GLY A 129 -6.56 23.12 -1.93
C GLY A 129 -6.09 22.34 -0.69
N ARG A 130 -6.97 22.17 0.32
CA ARG A 130 -6.65 21.33 1.49
C ARG A 130 -6.40 19.87 1.11
N MET A 131 -7.12 19.35 0.12
CA MET A 131 -6.88 17.99 -0.35
C MET A 131 -5.51 17.84 -0.99
N ILE A 132 -5.05 18.87 -1.71
CA ILE A 132 -3.70 18.90 -2.30
C ILE A 132 -2.62 18.88 -1.22
N GLU A 133 -2.80 19.66 -0.13
CA GLU A 133 -1.87 19.64 1.01
C GLU A 133 -1.81 18.25 1.66
N ILE A 134 -2.97 17.62 1.86
CA ILE A 134 -3.04 16.24 2.39
C ILE A 134 -2.38 15.26 1.41
N ALA A 135 -2.61 15.40 0.12
CA ALA A 135 -2.01 14.51 -0.90
C ALA A 135 -0.49 14.62 -0.89
N LYS A 136 0.07 15.83 -0.79
CA LYS A 136 1.51 16.06 -0.67
C LYS A 136 2.07 15.44 0.61
N ALA A 137 1.45 15.69 1.77
CA ALA A 137 1.88 15.11 3.03
C ALA A 137 1.87 13.58 3.02
N ASN A 138 0.84 12.96 2.39
CA ASN A 138 0.78 11.52 2.22
C ASN A 138 1.89 10.98 1.29
N ALA A 139 2.25 11.73 0.24
CA ALA A 139 3.33 11.35 -0.67
C ALA A 139 4.71 11.48 0.01
N GLU A 140 4.92 12.55 0.77
CA GLU A 140 6.15 12.78 1.55
C GLU A 140 6.38 11.68 2.59
N GLU A 141 5.32 11.14 3.21
CA GLU A 141 5.43 10.06 4.22
C GLU A 141 6.10 8.79 3.67
N ILE A 142 6.04 8.57 2.38
CA ILE A 142 6.69 7.44 1.70
C ILE A 142 7.85 7.87 0.78
N GLY A 143 8.37 9.08 0.97
CA GLY A 143 9.52 9.58 0.24
C GLY A 143 9.26 9.93 -1.23
N LEU A 144 8.01 10.17 -1.61
CA LEU A 144 7.57 10.52 -2.97
C LEU A 144 7.12 12.01 -3.05
N GLY A 145 7.87 12.92 -2.44
CA GLY A 145 7.57 14.35 -2.42
C GLY A 145 8.22 15.12 -3.56
#